data_e4396765e5a6c986b7fecd3ad5c08840
#
_entry.id   e4396765e5a6c986b7fecd3ad5c08840
#
_cell.length_a   1.000
_cell.length_b   1.000
_cell.length_c   1.000
_cell.angle_alpha   90.00
_cell.angle_beta   90.00
_cell.angle_gamma   90.00
#
_symmetry.space_group_name_H-M   'P 1'
#
loop_
_entity.id
_entity.type
_entity.pdbx_description
1 polymer ?
#
loop_
_entity_poly.entity_id
_entity_poly.type
_entity_poly.pdbx_seq_one_letter_code
_entity_poly.pdbx_strand_id
1 'polypeptide(L)'
;MQVFTLPPDWDGYPNHDHSSKAFDPNQEEVYIPLSGAARLVADGSEYDLRPGTMVRVGPDQRRQILPGPEGIRFVAIGGAPGAFTAGAWTELGADPPTPAG
;
A
#
# COMPACT_ATOMS: atom_id res chain seq x y z
N MET A 1 -3.49 -2.69 10.88
CA MET A 1 -4.33 -2.76 9.67
C MET A 1 -5.42 -1.72 9.74
N GLN A 2 -5.62 -1.01 8.67
CA GLN A 2 -6.58 0.08 8.61
C GLN A 2 -7.33 0.04 7.28
N VAL A 3 -8.63 0.34 7.29
CA VAL A 3 -9.42 0.48 6.06
C VAL A 3 -9.65 1.97 5.82
N PHE A 4 -9.32 2.41 4.61
CA PHE A 4 -9.51 3.79 4.18
C PHE A 4 -10.54 3.87 3.07
N THR A 5 -11.34 4.93 3.11
CA THR A 5 -12.22 5.29 2.00
C THR A 5 -11.89 6.73 1.61
N LEU A 6 -11.40 6.92 0.40
CA LEU A 6 -11.07 8.23 -0.14
C LEU A 6 -12.12 8.63 -1.18
N PRO A 7 -12.70 9.84 -1.06
CA PRO A 7 -13.75 10.26 -1.99
C PRO A 7 -13.23 10.45 -3.43
N PRO A 8 -14.14 10.49 -4.41
CA PRO A 8 -13.76 10.74 -5.79
C PRO A 8 -12.91 11.99 -5.95
N ASP A 9 -11.84 11.86 -6.72
CA ASP A 9 -10.94 12.95 -7.10
C ASP A 9 -10.36 13.76 -5.94
N TRP A 10 -10.35 13.18 -4.74
CA TRP A 10 -9.84 13.87 -3.56
C TRP A 10 -8.32 13.98 -3.60
N ASP A 11 -7.80 15.17 -3.35
CA ASP A 11 -6.36 15.47 -3.42
C ASP A 11 -5.72 15.73 -2.04
N GLY A 12 -6.47 15.49 -0.97
CA GLY A 12 -6.02 15.77 0.40
C GLY A 12 -5.09 14.74 1.01
N TYR A 13 -4.80 13.61 0.34
CA TYR A 13 -3.90 12.60 0.87
C TYR A 13 -2.47 13.16 0.94
N PRO A 14 -1.83 13.16 2.12
CA PRO A 14 -0.52 13.76 2.25
C PRO A 14 0.55 12.95 1.52
N ASN A 15 1.45 13.64 0.84
CA ASN A 15 2.66 13.03 0.33
C ASN A 15 3.64 12.84 1.50
N HIS A 16 3.88 11.59 1.89
CA HIS A 16 4.64 11.29 3.10
C HIS A 16 5.50 10.04 2.94
N ASP A 17 6.38 9.81 3.90
CA ASP A 17 7.15 8.59 4.04
C ASP A 17 7.10 8.09 5.49
N HIS A 18 7.73 6.95 5.74
CA HIS A 18 7.89 6.37 7.07
C HIS A 18 9.37 6.20 7.41
N SER A 19 10.20 7.15 6.98
CA SER A 19 11.62 7.19 7.32
C SER A 19 11.81 7.37 8.84
N SER A 20 13.06 7.32 9.30
CA SER A 20 13.40 7.47 10.71
C SER A 20 12.96 8.81 11.32
N LYS A 21 12.62 9.80 10.50
CA LYS A 21 12.15 11.12 10.93
C LYS A 21 10.63 11.26 10.89
N ALA A 22 9.92 10.25 10.41
CA ALA A 22 8.48 10.28 10.28
C ALA A 22 7.78 9.92 11.60
N PHE A 23 6.46 10.13 11.66
CA PHE A 23 5.64 9.81 12.83
C PHE A 23 5.66 8.32 13.17
N ASP A 24 5.54 7.45 12.15
CA ASP A 24 5.66 5.99 12.30
C ASP A 24 6.92 5.53 11.58
N PRO A 25 8.11 5.66 12.20
CA PRO A 25 9.36 5.41 11.50
C PRO A 25 9.56 3.93 11.18
N ASN A 26 10.30 3.68 10.11
CA ASN A 26 10.78 2.36 9.72
C ASN A 26 9.65 1.37 9.45
N GLN A 27 8.52 1.84 8.92
CA GLN A 27 7.41 0.98 8.55
C GLN A 27 7.29 0.86 7.03
N GLU A 28 7.20 -0.37 6.53
CA GLU A 28 6.70 -0.61 5.19
C GLU A 28 5.18 -0.77 5.23
N GLU A 29 4.54 -0.44 4.14
CA GLU A 29 3.09 -0.55 4.01
C GLU A 29 2.71 -1.37 2.80
N VAL A 30 1.63 -2.12 2.93
CA VAL A 30 0.98 -2.82 1.81
C VAL A 30 -0.41 -2.24 1.64
N TYR A 31 -0.73 -1.84 0.41
CA TYR A 31 -2.04 -1.32 0.05
C TYR A 31 -2.78 -2.37 -0.77
N ILE A 32 -3.98 -2.72 -0.31
CA ILE A 32 -4.84 -3.74 -0.94
C ILE A 32 -6.17 -3.08 -1.28
N PRO A 33 -6.38 -2.69 -2.55
CA PRO A 33 -7.65 -2.10 -2.97
C PRO A 33 -8.81 -3.09 -2.86
N LEU A 34 -9.96 -2.61 -2.37
CA LEU A 34 -11.19 -3.37 -2.24
C LEU A 34 -12.21 -2.98 -3.31
N SER A 35 -12.33 -1.68 -3.60
CA SER A 35 -13.25 -1.15 -4.60
C SER A 35 -12.76 0.20 -5.11
N GLY A 36 -13.23 0.62 -6.27
CA GLY A 36 -12.79 1.86 -6.90
C GLY A 36 -11.37 1.75 -7.47
N ALA A 37 -10.73 2.88 -7.69
CA ALA A 37 -9.37 2.93 -8.20
C ALA A 37 -8.68 4.23 -7.80
N ALA A 38 -7.34 4.18 -7.80
CA ALA A 38 -6.50 5.34 -7.53
C ALA A 38 -5.16 5.18 -8.25
N ARG A 39 -4.40 6.26 -8.28
CA ARG A 39 -2.98 6.22 -8.62
C ARG A 39 -2.17 6.33 -7.33
N LEU A 40 -1.19 5.47 -7.19
CA LEU A 40 -0.16 5.60 -6.16
C LEU A 40 1.05 6.24 -6.79
N VAL A 41 1.46 7.38 -6.27
CA VAL A 41 2.70 8.04 -6.68
C VAL A 41 3.74 7.76 -5.60
N ALA A 42 4.81 7.09 -5.98
CA ALA A 42 5.91 6.76 -5.07
C ALA A 42 7.24 7.07 -5.75
N ASP A 43 8.02 7.97 -5.15
CA ASP A 43 9.34 8.40 -5.66
C ASP A 43 9.31 8.81 -7.14
N GLY A 44 8.26 9.51 -7.56
CA GLY A 44 8.12 9.99 -8.93
C GLY A 44 7.58 8.96 -9.93
N SER A 45 7.34 7.74 -9.51
CA SER A 45 6.71 6.70 -10.32
C SER A 45 5.23 6.55 -9.97
N GLU A 46 4.42 6.21 -10.96
CA GLU A 46 2.98 6.01 -10.77
C GLU A 46 2.62 4.54 -10.93
N TYR A 47 1.72 4.09 -10.07
CA TYR A 47 1.20 2.72 -10.06
C TYR A 47 -0.32 2.75 -9.95
N ASP A 48 -0.99 1.85 -10.67
CA ASP A 48 -2.45 1.71 -10.53
C ASP A 48 -2.80 0.93 -9.27
N LEU A 49 -3.68 1.51 -8.45
CA LEU A 49 -4.32 0.82 -7.33
C LEU A 49 -5.75 0.50 -7.72
N ARG A 50 -6.05 -0.78 -7.86
CA ARG A 50 -7.40 -1.28 -8.21
C ARG A 50 -7.57 -2.69 -7.67
N PRO A 51 -8.80 -3.17 -7.48
CA PRO A 51 -9.04 -4.54 -7.03
C PRO A 51 -8.28 -5.55 -7.89
N GLY A 52 -7.65 -6.51 -7.22
CA GLY A 52 -6.79 -7.50 -7.88
C GLY A 52 -5.30 -7.14 -7.90
N THR A 53 -4.94 -5.95 -7.44
CA THR A 53 -3.54 -5.54 -7.29
C THR A 53 -3.21 -5.35 -5.81
N MET A 54 -1.94 -5.46 -5.48
CA MET A 54 -1.42 -5.20 -4.14
C MET A 54 -0.06 -4.53 -4.31
N VAL A 55 0.16 -3.43 -3.61
CA VAL A 55 1.41 -2.67 -3.72
C VAL A 55 2.06 -2.54 -2.36
N ARG A 56 3.34 -2.88 -2.30
CA ARG A 56 4.17 -2.68 -1.11
C ARG A 56 5.07 -1.47 -1.31
N VAL A 57 5.10 -0.61 -0.31
CA VAL A 57 5.92 0.61 -0.30
C VAL A 57 6.86 0.57 0.90
N GLY A 58 8.15 0.77 0.66
CA GLY A 58 9.15 0.79 1.72
C GLY A 58 9.08 2.07 2.55
N PRO A 59 9.72 2.08 3.75
CA PRO A 59 9.61 3.21 4.68
C PRO A 59 10.21 4.50 4.14
N ASP A 60 11.25 4.44 3.33
CA ASP A 60 11.93 5.63 2.81
C ASP A 60 11.32 6.16 1.51
N GLN A 61 10.33 5.46 0.96
CA GLN A 61 9.64 5.90 -0.25
C GLN A 61 8.55 6.90 0.11
N ARG A 62 8.63 8.11 -0.42
CA ARG A 62 7.53 9.07 -0.32
C ARG A 62 6.39 8.60 -1.20
N ARG A 63 5.19 8.64 -0.65
CA ARG A 63 4.01 8.14 -1.35
C ARG A 63 2.84 9.08 -1.20
N GLN A 64 2.00 9.08 -2.22
CA GLN A 64 0.73 9.79 -2.24
C GLN A 64 -0.29 8.95 -3.00
N ILE A 65 -1.50 8.91 -2.49
CA ILE A 65 -2.61 8.21 -3.15
C ILE A 65 -3.56 9.25 -3.71
N LEU A 66 -3.84 9.16 -5.00
CA LEU A 66 -4.72 10.06 -5.73
C LEU A 66 -5.92 9.26 -6.25
N PRO A 67 -7.06 9.29 -5.53
CA PRO A 67 -8.24 8.56 -5.97
C PRO A 67 -8.74 9.06 -7.32
N GLY A 68 -9.26 8.13 -8.10
CA GLY A 68 -9.87 8.42 -9.38
C GLY A 68 -11.33 8.91 -9.24
N PRO A 69 -12.08 8.99 -10.36
CA PRO A 69 -13.43 9.56 -10.37
C PRO A 69 -14.46 8.78 -9.58
N GLU A 70 -14.16 7.53 -9.20
CA GLU A 70 -15.05 6.72 -8.35
C GLU A 70 -14.57 6.63 -6.90
N GLY A 71 -13.46 7.30 -6.57
CA GLY A 71 -12.83 7.13 -5.28
C GLY A 71 -12.14 5.78 -5.15
N ILE A 72 -11.67 5.46 -3.96
CA ILE A 72 -11.06 4.17 -3.66
C ILE A 72 -11.36 3.76 -2.21
N ARG A 73 -11.56 2.47 -2.02
CA ARG A 73 -11.55 1.85 -0.70
C ARG A 73 -10.45 0.80 -0.68
N PHE A 74 -9.58 0.88 0.31
CA PHE A 74 -8.43 -0.03 0.40
C PHE A 74 -8.06 -0.34 1.85
N VAL A 75 -7.36 -1.45 2.02
CA VAL A 75 -6.74 -1.84 3.29
C VAL A 75 -5.27 -1.44 3.25
N ALA A 76 -4.81 -0.80 4.31
CA ALA A 76 -3.38 -0.54 4.52
C ALA A 76 -2.88 -1.38 5.70
N ILE A 77 -1.80 -2.10 5.47
CA ILE A 77 -1.14 -2.91 6.49
C ILE A 77 0.29 -2.40 6.64
N GLY A 78 0.61 -1.94 7.84
CA GLY A 78 1.96 -1.49 8.16
C GLY A 78 2.72 -2.52 8.97
N GLY A 79 4.04 -2.56 8.82
CA GLY A 79 4.91 -3.44 9.59
C GLY A 79 6.37 -3.11 9.41
N ALA A 80 7.23 -3.70 10.24
CA ALA A 80 8.67 -3.57 10.09
C ALA A 80 9.12 -4.20 8.76
N PRO A 81 10.19 -3.69 8.13
CA PRO A 81 10.73 -4.28 6.92
C PRO A 81 10.98 -5.78 7.08
N GLY A 82 10.54 -6.55 6.11
CA GLY A 82 10.64 -8.01 6.14
C GLY A 82 9.41 -8.73 6.71
N ALA A 83 8.42 -8.00 7.25
CA ALA A 83 7.20 -8.60 7.82
C ALA A 83 6.36 -9.36 6.78
N PHE A 84 6.47 -9.02 5.51
CA PHE A 84 5.69 -9.60 4.42
C PHE A 84 6.55 -10.48 3.51
N THR A 85 7.48 -11.23 4.09
CA THR A 85 8.37 -12.09 3.32
C THR A 85 7.75 -13.45 3.06
N ALA A 86 8.20 -14.13 2.00
CA ALA A 86 7.76 -15.51 1.69
C ALA A 86 8.15 -16.51 2.79
N GLY A 87 9.18 -16.23 3.58
CA GLY A 87 9.58 -17.05 4.72
C GLY A 87 8.47 -17.24 5.75
N ALA A 88 7.62 -16.23 5.94
CA ALA A 88 6.48 -16.33 6.86
C ALA A 88 5.50 -17.43 6.42
N TRP A 89 5.27 -17.57 5.12
CA TRP A 89 4.42 -18.65 4.59
C TRP A 89 4.99 -20.02 4.85
N THR A 90 6.30 -20.15 4.69
CA THR A 90 7.01 -21.41 4.97
C THR A 90 6.91 -21.80 6.44
N GLU A 91 7.06 -20.84 7.34
CA GLU A 91 6.93 -21.06 8.77
C GLU A 91 5.54 -21.53 9.18
N LEU A 92 4.51 -21.07 8.49
CA LEU A 92 3.14 -21.52 8.71
C LEU A 92 2.83 -22.86 8.08
N GLY A 93 3.77 -23.46 7.36
CA GLY A 93 3.58 -24.75 6.70
C GLY A 93 2.71 -24.69 5.46
N ALA A 94 2.53 -23.49 4.89
CA ALA A 94 1.75 -23.30 3.68
C ALA A 94 2.66 -22.92 2.51
N ASP A 95 2.30 -23.32 1.30
CA ASP A 95 2.99 -22.87 0.11
C ASP A 95 2.71 -21.39 -0.13
N PRO A 96 3.69 -20.61 -0.63
CA PRO A 96 3.45 -19.24 -1.01
C PRO A 96 2.34 -19.15 -2.06
N PRO A 97 1.45 -18.13 -2.00
CA PRO A 97 0.44 -17.98 -3.03
C PRO A 97 1.06 -17.75 -4.40
N THR A 98 0.44 -18.32 -5.43
CA THR A 98 0.88 -18.11 -6.80
C THR A 98 0.48 -16.69 -7.23
N PRO A 99 1.41 -15.91 -7.83
CA PRO A 99 1.04 -14.59 -8.32
C PRO A 99 -0.13 -14.67 -9.32
N ALA A 100 -1.08 -13.74 -9.22
CA ALA A 100 -2.16 -13.60 -10.17
C ALA A 100 -1.56 -13.16 -11.50
N GLY A 101 -1.71 -13.98 -12.46
CA GLY A 101 -1.15 -13.86 -13.68
C GLY A 101 -0.95 -13.23 -14.73
#